data_db4ad8382b18fa9b314625c6f3695dc5
#
_entry.id   db4ad8382b18fa9b314625c6f3695dc5
#
_cell.length_a   1.000
_cell.length_b   1.000
_cell.length_c   1.000
_cell.angle_alpha   90.00
_cell.angle_beta   90.00
_cell.angle_gamma   90.00
#
_symmetry.space_group_name_H-M   'P 1'
#
loop_
_entity.id
_entity.type
_entity.pdbx_description
1 polymer ?
#
loop_
_entity_poly.entity_id
_entity_poly.type
_entity_poly.pdbx_seq_one_letter_code
_entity_poly.pdbx_strand_id
1 'polypeptide(L)'
;EKYETLEDLKRLLHYILRLDKTAEDSQRANTITNTLAGCQPAMIPNEYLCDPSSVYHLMLFEVRRRHKGIPQFAKHRIVSFAATDCILPQDVVSLAERIASIYAKKGYITAYGIHADRFNVHIHFAVCAVSFQTQNMFHIQWKSEWKMLVTVTNQWKSEFDEMLQNNIQMRQSREAALYGDDIVRYGSISLTAKGQMNQNKKSKRK
;
A
#
# COMPACT_ATOMS: atom_id res chain seq x y z
N GLU A 1 12.77 4.30 -10.65
CA GLU A 1 13.99 3.55 -10.30
C GLU A 1 14.04 2.24 -11.09
N LYS A 2 15.25 1.79 -11.43
CA LYS A 2 15.48 0.53 -12.11
C LYS A 2 16.15 -0.44 -11.14
N TYR A 3 15.68 -1.66 -11.09
CA TYR A 3 16.19 -2.74 -10.27
C TYR A 3 16.92 -3.74 -11.16
N GLU A 4 18.17 -3.41 -11.50
CA GLU A 4 18.97 -4.10 -12.53
C GLU A 4 19.90 -5.17 -11.96
N THR A 5 20.04 -5.22 -10.63
CA THR A 5 20.87 -6.20 -9.93
C THR A 5 20.07 -7.01 -8.91
N LEU A 6 20.62 -8.16 -8.51
CA LEU A 6 20.04 -8.96 -7.44
C LEU A 6 20.07 -8.23 -6.09
N GLU A 7 21.06 -7.40 -5.87
CA GLU A 7 21.16 -6.57 -4.67
C GLU A 7 20.05 -5.48 -4.66
N ASP A 8 19.71 -4.92 -5.81
CA ASP A 8 18.59 -3.98 -5.93
C ASP A 8 17.26 -4.66 -5.59
N LEU A 9 17.04 -5.90 -6.08
CA LEU A 9 15.87 -6.68 -5.74
C LEU A 9 15.80 -6.93 -4.22
N LYS A 10 16.91 -7.34 -3.61
CA LYS A 10 16.98 -7.58 -2.17
C LYS A 10 16.67 -6.31 -1.38
N ARG A 11 17.29 -5.18 -1.73
CA ARG A 11 17.02 -3.87 -1.09
C ARG A 11 15.57 -3.45 -1.23
N LEU A 12 14.95 -3.65 -2.40
CA LEU A 12 13.55 -3.34 -2.63
C LEU A 12 12.65 -4.13 -1.71
N LEU A 13 12.85 -5.46 -1.61
CA LEU A 13 12.04 -6.32 -0.76
C LEU A 13 12.21 -6.00 0.73
N HIS A 14 13.44 -5.76 1.18
CA HIS A 14 13.69 -5.29 2.55
C HIS A 14 13.02 -3.95 2.83
N TYR A 15 13.00 -3.03 1.88
CA TYR A 15 12.32 -1.75 2.03
C TYR A 15 10.80 -1.92 2.12
N ILE A 16 10.21 -2.73 1.23
CA ILE A 16 8.75 -2.91 1.16
C ILE A 16 8.20 -3.68 2.36
N LEU A 17 8.91 -4.74 2.78
CA LEU A 17 8.44 -5.69 3.79
C LEU A 17 8.99 -5.40 5.20
N ARG A 18 9.52 -4.21 5.45
CA ARG A 18 10.07 -3.84 6.76
C ARG A 18 9.01 -3.87 7.85
N LEU A 19 9.31 -4.62 8.91
CA LEU A 19 8.38 -4.81 10.03
C LEU A 19 8.01 -3.50 10.74
N ASP A 20 8.96 -2.57 10.86
CA ASP A 20 8.74 -1.26 11.49
C ASP A 20 7.73 -0.38 10.73
N LYS A 21 7.42 -0.72 9.47
CA LYS A 21 6.46 0.01 8.62
C LYS A 21 5.18 -0.74 8.31
N THR A 22 5.21 -2.06 8.38
CA THR A 22 4.14 -2.93 7.88
C THR A 22 3.41 -3.70 8.99
N ALA A 23 3.95 -3.73 10.21
CA ALA A 23 3.28 -4.34 11.35
C ALA A 23 2.34 -3.34 12.04
N GLU A 24 1.22 -3.84 12.54
CA GLU A 24 0.35 -3.06 13.43
C GLU A 24 1.06 -2.73 14.74
N ASP A 25 0.70 -1.61 15.37
CA ASP A 25 1.39 -1.13 16.59
C ASP A 25 1.39 -2.15 17.73
N SER A 26 0.31 -2.90 17.91
CA SER A 26 0.22 -4.00 18.86
C SER A 26 1.16 -5.17 18.56
N GLN A 27 1.53 -5.35 17.30
CA GLN A 27 2.39 -6.44 16.84
C GLN A 27 3.86 -6.04 16.79
N ARG A 28 4.16 -4.74 16.66
CA ARG A 28 5.54 -4.25 16.68
C ARG A 28 6.27 -4.58 17.98
N ALA A 29 5.53 -4.69 19.09
CA ALA A 29 6.10 -4.96 20.40
C ALA A 29 6.25 -6.47 20.71
N ASN A 30 5.40 -7.36 20.14
CA ASN A 30 5.24 -8.72 20.66
C ASN A 30 5.16 -9.86 19.64
N THR A 31 5.12 -9.60 18.32
CA THR A 31 4.84 -10.67 17.35
C THR A 31 5.65 -10.51 16.05
N ILE A 32 6.10 -11.63 15.52
CA ILE A 32 6.83 -11.72 14.24
C ILE A 32 5.87 -11.64 13.03
N THR A 33 4.57 -11.73 13.24
CA THR A 33 3.57 -11.70 12.17
C THR A 33 3.32 -10.28 11.65
N ASN A 34 3.52 -10.13 10.37
CA ASN A 34 3.30 -8.88 9.65
C ASN A 34 1.95 -8.94 8.94
N THR A 35 0.95 -8.18 9.40
CA THR A 35 -0.41 -8.18 8.84
C THR A 35 -0.59 -7.20 7.69
N LEU A 36 0.31 -6.22 7.55
CA LEU A 36 0.26 -5.19 6.52
C LEU A 36 1.18 -5.48 5.33
N ALA A 37 1.51 -6.77 5.14
CA ALA A 37 2.31 -7.21 4.00
C ALA A 37 1.85 -8.58 3.50
N GLY A 38 2.22 -8.93 2.28
CA GLY A 38 1.90 -10.22 1.70
C GLY A 38 2.58 -10.47 0.37
N CYS A 39 2.34 -11.64 -0.18
CA CYS A 39 2.85 -12.05 -1.49
C CYS A 39 1.82 -12.92 -2.23
N GLN A 40 1.71 -12.74 -3.53
CA GLN A 40 0.86 -13.54 -4.41
C GLN A 40 1.68 -14.09 -5.60
N PRO A 41 1.42 -15.31 -6.09
CA PRO A 41 0.49 -16.29 -5.51
C PRO A 41 0.97 -16.79 -4.16
N ALA A 42 0.05 -17.21 -3.31
CA ALA A 42 0.35 -17.83 -2.02
C ALA A 42 0.93 -19.24 -2.24
N MET A 43 2.21 -19.32 -2.50
CA MET A 43 2.94 -20.59 -2.73
C MET A 43 3.57 -21.14 -1.43
N ILE A 44 3.60 -20.35 -0.37
CA ILE A 44 4.23 -20.64 0.91
C ILE A 44 3.24 -20.20 2.01
N PRO A 45 3.20 -20.87 3.17
CA PRO A 45 2.37 -20.43 4.30
C PRO A 45 2.62 -18.95 4.65
N ASN A 46 1.55 -18.24 4.99
CA ASN A 46 1.55 -16.77 5.21
C ASN A 46 2.64 -16.30 6.20
N GLU A 47 3.03 -17.14 7.12
CA GLU A 47 4.10 -16.87 8.12
C GLU A 47 5.45 -16.53 7.49
N TYR A 48 5.73 -17.07 6.31
CA TYR A 48 6.99 -16.85 5.57
C TYR A 48 6.86 -15.85 4.43
N LEU A 49 5.63 -15.54 4.00
CA LEU A 49 5.39 -14.66 2.83
C LEU A 49 5.69 -13.19 3.10
N CYS A 50 5.85 -12.82 4.36
CA CYS A 50 6.17 -11.45 4.77
C CYS A 50 7.65 -11.27 5.10
N ASP A 51 8.45 -12.36 5.09
CA ASP A 51 9.89 -12.26 5.27
C ASP A 51 10.59 -11.86 3.95
N PRO A 52 11.34 -10.75 3.93
CA PRO A 52 12.03 -10.28 2.74
C PRO A 52 12.95 -11.31 2.10
N SER A 53 13.61 -12.15 2.92
CA SER A 53 14.53 -13.17 2.43
C SER A 53 13.80 -14.30 1.73
N SER A 54 12.69 -14.76 2.29
CA SER A 54 11.85 -15.81 1.68
C SER A 54 11.29 -15.37 0.33
N VAL A 55 10.73 -14.16 0.27
CA VAL A 55 10.23 -13.59 -0.99
C VAL A 55 11.35 -13.37 -2.00
N TYR A 56 12.52 -12.92 -1.54
CA TYR A 56 13.70 -12.78 -2.39
C TYR A 56 14.10 -14.11 -3.03
N HIS A 57 14.20 -15.19 -2.25
CA HIS A 57 14.56 -16.52 -2.78
C HIS A 57 13.49 -17.06 -3.74
N LEU A 58 12.21 -16.82 -3.47
CA LEU A 58 11.12 -17.18 -4.37
C LEU A 58 11.25 -16.47 -5.73
N MET A 59 11.45 -15.16 -5.73
CA MET A 59 11.66 -14.40 -6.97
C MET A 59 12.96 -14.76 -7.67
N LEU A 60 14.04 -14.98 -6.91
CA LEU A 60 15.33 -15.41 -7.43
C LEU A 60 15.27 -16.76 -8.13
N PHE A 61 14.48 -17.70 -7.59
CA PHE A 61 14.25 -19.00 -8.23
C PHE A 61 13.71 -18.83 -9.65
N GLU A 62 12.70 -17.98 -9.83
CA GLU A 62 12.12 -17.71 -11.17
C GLU A 62 13.11 -17.00 -12.09
N VAL A 63 13.85 -16.05 -11.55
CA VAL A 63 14.89 -15.33 -12.29
C VAL A 63 15.97 -16.30 -12.79
N ARG A 64 16.43 -17.23 -11.96
CA ARG A 64 17.45 -18.25 -12.32
C ARG A 64 16.94 -19.30 -13.30
N ARG A 65 15.68 -19.64 -13.21
CA ARG A 65 15.03 -20.56 -14.16
C ARG A 65 15.02 -20.03 -15.59
N ARG A 66 15.06 -18.71 -15.74
CA ARG A 66 15.14 -18.07 -17.04
C ARG A 66 16.57 -18.13 -17.58
N HIS A 67 16.81 -18.87 -18.66
CA HIS A 67 18.11 -19.03 -19.30
C HIS A 67 18.54 -17.87 -20.20
N LYS A 68 17.75 -16.77 -20.27
CA LYS A 68 18.02 -15.58 -21.07
C LYS A 68 18.36 -14.40 -20.17
N GLY A 69 19.12 -13.45 -20.69
CA GLY A 69 19.49 -12.24 -19.97
C GLY A 69 18.29 -11.49 -19.38
N ILE A 70 18.48 -10.93 -18.21
CA ILE A 70 17.44 -10.21 -17.44
C ILE A 70 17.93 -8.77 -17.23
N PRO A 71 17.34 -7.80 -17.94
CA PRO A 71 17.74 -6.39 -17.82
C PRO A 71 17.19 -5.71 -16.56
N GLN A 72 16.19 -6.32 -15.92
CA GLN A 72 15.57 -5.81 -14.71
C GLN A 72 14.92 -6.95 -13.92
N PHE A 73 15.12 -6.99 -12.60
CA PHE A 73 14.67 -8.08 -11.73
C PHE A 73 13.27 -7.86 -11.16
N ALA A 74 12.87 -6.61 -10.95
CA ALA A 74 11.54 -6.28 -10.43
C ALA A 74 11.00 -4.97 -11.01
N LYS A 75 9.69 -4.81 -10.93
CA LYS A 75 8.97 -3.55 -11.12
C LYS A 75 8.45 -3.08 -9.77
N HIS A 76 8.78 -1.86 -9.38
CA HIS A 76 8.21 -1.22 -8.21
C HIS A 76 6.98 -0.40 -8.61
N ARG A 77 5.88 -0.59 -7.88
CA ARG A 77 4.62 0.14 -8.06
C ARG A 77 4.16 0.68 -6.72
N ILE A 78 3.54 1.84 -6.75
CA ILE A 78 3.03 2.50 -5.54
C ILE A 78 1.60 2.94 -5.80
N VAL A 79 0.71 2.65 -4.85
CA VAL A 79 -0.63 3.22 -4.75
C VAL A 79 -0.66 4.03 -3.47
N SER A 80 -0.97 5.31 -3.56
CA SER A 80 -0.97 6.24 -2.43
C SER A 80 -2.32 6.91 -2.31
N PHE A 81 -2.78 7.11 -1.09
CA PHE A 81 -4.03 7.77 -0.75
C PHE A 81 -3.76 9.15 -0.16
N ALA A 82 -4.67 10.08 -0.36
CA ALA A 82 -4.58 11.38 0.28
C ALA A 82 -4.88 11.24 1.80
N ALA A 83 -4.26 12.08 2.61
CA ALA A 83 -4.54 12.12 4.05
C ALA A 83 -6.03 12.42 4.33
N THR A 84 -6.70 13.13 3.44
CA THR A 84 -8.13 13.46 3.52
C THR A 84 -9.07 12.28 3.23
N ASP A 85 -8.55 11.15 2.76
CA ASP A 85 -9.37 9.98 2.44
C ASP A 85 -9.81 9.19 3.68
N CYS A 86 -9.30 9.52 4.87
CA CYS A 86 -9.62 8.86 6.15
C CYS A 86 -9.43 7.33 6.11
N ILE A 87 -8.37 6.89 5.44
CA ILE A 87 -8.03 5.47 5.21
C ILE A 87 -6.99 5.04 6.23
N LEU A 88 -7.26 3.94 6.94
CA LEU A 88 -6.32 3.28 7.83
C LEU A 88 -5.52 2.20 7.08
N PRO A 89 -4.31 1.83 7.52
CA PRO A 89 -3.49 0.83 6.86
C PRO A 89 -4.19 -0.51 6.65
N GLN A 90 -4.94 -0.98 7.63
CA GLN A 90 -5.69 -2.24 7.56
C GLN A 90 -6.81 -2.24 6.52
N ASP A 91 -7.35 -1.07 6.16
CA ASP A 91 -8.42 -0.97 5.17
C ASP A 91 -7.95 -1.38 3.78
N VAL A 92 -6.72 -1.01 3.44
CA VAL A 92 -6.17 -1.23 2.10
C VAL A 92 -5.55 -2.60 1.88
N VAL A 93 -5.56 -3.50 2.89
CA VAL A 93 -5.05 -4.88 2.76
C VAL A 93 -5.80 -5.60 1.62
N SER A 94 -7.13 -5.50 1.59
CA SER A 94 -7.93 -6.14 0.54
C SER A 94 -7.63 -5.59 -0.86
N LEU A 95 -7.34 -4.30 -0.98
CA LEU A 95 -6.89 -3.71 -2.24
C LEU A 95 -5.51 -4.21 -2.65
N ALA A 96 -4.57 -4.27 -1.69
CA ALA A 96 -3.22 -4.77 -1.94
C ALA A 96 -3.26 -6.22 -2.46
N GLU A 97 -4.06 -7.08 -1.83
CA GLU A 97 -4.28 -8.46 -2.26
C GLU A 97 -4.94 -8.55 -3.64
N ARG A 98 -5.97 -7.74 -3.92
CA ARG A 98 -6.62 -7.68 -5.25
C ARG A 98 -5.60 -7.34 -6.34
N ILE A 99 -4.78 -6.31 -6.13
CA ILE A 99 -3.77 -5.89 -7.11
C ILE A 99 -2.70 -6.97 -7.27
N ALA A 100 -2.16 -7.50 -6.18
CA ALA A 100 -1.15 -8.55 -6.21
C ALA A 100 -1.68 -9.82 -6.91
N SER A 101 -2.95 -10.20 -6.66
CA SER A 101 -3.62 -11.33 -7.31
C SER A 101 -3.80 -11.12 -8.82
N ILE A 102 -4.04 -9.88 -9.27
CA ILE A 102 -4.13 -9.58 -10.71
C ILE A 102 -2.78 -9.82 -11.39
N TYR A 103 -1.67 -9.41 -10.79
CA TYR A 103 -0.33 -9.71 -11.31
C TYR A 103 -0.03 -11.21 -11.25
N ALA A 104 -0.41 -11.89 -10.18
CA ALA A 104 -0.22 -13.33 -10.04
C ALA A 104 -0.99 -14.13 -11.11
N LYS A 105 -2.24 -13.75 -11.42
CA LYS A 105 -3.03 -14.32 -12.53
C LYS A 105 -2.37 -14.11 -13.90
N LYS A 106 -1.55 -13.06 -14.03
CA LYS A 106 -0.73 -12.81 -15.24
C LYS A 106 0.63 -13.54 -15.20
N GLY A 107 0.87 -14.32 -14.15
CA GLY A 107 2.08 -15.12 -13.97
C GLY A 107 3.22 -14.42 -13.25
N TYR A 108 3.01 -13.31 -12.55
CA TYR A 108 4.08 -12.58 -11.88
C TYR A 108 3.96 -12.66 -10.35
N ILE A 109 4.99 -13.16 -9.69
CA ILE A 109 5.09 -13.10 -8.23
C ILE A 109 5.10 -11.63 -7.81
N THR A 110 4.24 -11.28 -6.87
CA THR A 110 4.08 -9.90 -6.42
C THR A 110 4.03 -9.83 -4.90
N ALA A 111 5.04 -9.25 -4.30
CA ALA A 111 5.03 -8.90 -2.88
C ALA A 111 4.48 -7.48 -2.71
N TYR A 112 3.79 -7.25 -1.59
CA TYR A 112 3.33 -5.92 -1.20
C TYR A 112 3.60 -5.64 0.27
N GLY A 113 3.77 -4.35 0.58
CA GLY A 113 3.83 -3.84 1.94
C GLY A 113 3.07 -2.53 2.03
N ILE A 114 2.27 -2.38 3.08
CA ILE A 114 1.48 -1.19 3.37
C ILE A 114 2.24 -0.39 4.41
N HIS A 115 2.59 0.84 4.05
CA HIS A 115 3.34 1.75 4.89
C HIS A 115 2.42 2.85 5.44
N ALA A 116 2.57 3.13 6.73
CA ALA A 116 1.81 4.13 7.47
C ALA A 116 2.74 5.05 8.30
N ASP A 117 3.98 5.23 7.86
CA ASP A 117 4.99 6.05 8.52
C ASP A 117 4.90 7.55 8.17
N ARG A 118 3.93 7.94 7.36
CA ARG A 118 3.64 9.30 6.92
C ARG A 118 2.16 9.62 7.07
N PHE A 119 1.79 10.86 6.83
CA PHE A 119 0.40 11.32 6.90
C PHE A 119 -0.56 10.62 5.92
N ASN A 120 -0.05 9.89 4.95
CA ASN A 120 -0.84 9.19 3.96
C ASN A 120 -0.45 7.71 3.91
N VAL A 121 -1.46 6.86 3.84
CA VAL A 121 -1.28 5.43 3.62
C VAL A 121 -0.83 5.18 2.18
N HIS A 122 0.15 4.32 1.99
CA HIS A 122 0.62 3.93 0.67
C HIS A 122 1.00 2.44 0.62
N ILE A 123 0.69 1.82 -0.49
CA ILE A 123 0.98 0.42 -0.77
C ILE A 123 2.13 0.36 -1.75
N HIS A 124 3.19 -0.33 -1.38
CA HIS A 124 4.30 -0.65 -2.28
C HIS A 124 4.13 -2.06 -2.82
N PHE A 125 4.41 -2.26 -4.10
CA PHE A 125 4.42 -3.57 -4.75
C PHE A 125 5.78 -3.81 -5.38
N ALA A 126 6.38 -4.98 -5.12
CA ALA A 126 7.49 -5.53 -5.89
C ALA A 126 6.94 -6.64 -6.79
N VAL A 127 6.88 -6.38 -8.09
CA VAL A 127 6.44 -7.35 -9.09
C VAL A 127 7.66 -7.99 -9.73
N CYS A 128 7.82 -9.30 -9.62
CA CYS A 128 8.91 -10.03 -10.26
C CYS A 128 8.91 -9.79 -11.77
N ALA A 129 10.06 -9.48 -12.33
CA ALA A 129 10.15 -9.20 -13.76
C ALA A 129 10.11 -10.44 -14.65
N VAL A 130 10.13 -11.65 -14.06
CA VAL A 130 10.04 -12.93 -14.78
C VAL A 130 8.75 -13.63 -14.40
N SER A 131 8.01 -14.10 -15.38
CA SER A 131 6.78 -14.86 -15.16
C SER A 131 7.12 -16.27 -14.67
N PHE A 132 6.51 -16.69 -13.56
CA PHE A 132 6.64 -18.05 -13.04
C PHE A 132 5.92 -19.09 -13.92
N GLN A 133 4.97 -18.67 -14.76
CA GLN A 133 4.25 -19.56 -15.66
C GLN A 133 4.97 -19.77 -16.99
N THR A 134 5.43 -18.68 -17.61
CA THR A 134 5.94 -18.71 -19.00
C THR A 134 7.43 -18.44 -19.12
N GLN A 135 8.09 -18.04 -18.05
CA GLN A 135 9.49 -17.59 -18.03
C GLN A 135 9.76 -16.38 -18.91
N ASN A 136 8.72 -15.70 -19.40
CA ASN A 136 8.85 -14.47 -20.16
C ASN A 136 9.06 -13.28 -19.24
N MET A 137 9.75 -12.28 -19.77
CA MET A 137 9.92 -10.99 -19.07
C MET A 137 8.58 -10.26 -18.94
N PHE A 138 8.48 -9.43 -17.91
CA PHE A 138 7.36 -8.53 -17.71
C PHE A 138 7.15 -7.64 -18.95
N HIS A 139 6.01 -7.80 -19.61
CA HIS A 139 5.70 -7.12 -20.87
C HIS A 139 4.36 -6.38 -20.87
N ILE A 140 3.74 -6.21 -19.69
CA ILE A 140 2.49 -5.46 -19.61
C ILE A 140 2.78 -3.99 -20.00
N GLN A 141 2.06 -3.53 -21.02
CA GLN A 141 2.22 -2.16 -21.49
C GLN A 141 1.80 -1.17 -20.39
N TRP A 142 2.58 -0.13 -20.19
CA TRP A 142 2.37 0.88 -19.16
C TRP A 142 0.94 1.46 -19.15
N LYS A 143 0.40 1.83 -20.31
CA LYS A 143 -0.97 2.37 -20.40
C LYS A 143 -2.03 1.38 -19.91
N SER A 144 -1.88 0.10 -20.25
CA SER A 144 -2.80 -0.97 -19.82
C SER A 144 -2.65 -1.27 -18.35
N GLU A 145 -1.42 -1.28 -17.84
CA GLU A 145 -1.12 -1.47 -16.43
C GLU A 145 -1.70 -0.33 -15.59
N TRP A 146 -1.46 0.92 -16.01
CA TRP A 146 -2.00 2.10 -15.37
C TRP A 146 -3.53 2.09 -15.31
N LYS A 147 -4.19 1.81 -16.44
CA LYS A 147 -5.65 1.69 -16.49
C LYS A 147 -6.16 0.63 -15.52
N MET A 148 -5.50 -0.53 -15.45
CA MET A 148 -5.83 -1.61 -14.52
C MET A 148 -5.73 -1.12 -13.07
N LEU A 149 -4.61 -0.53 -12.67
CA LEU A 149 -4.40 -0.04 -11.30
C LEU A 149 -5.44 1.01 -10.92
N VAL A 150 -5.67 2.00 -11.77
CA VAL A 150 -6.67 3.05 -11.54
C VAL A 150 -8.08 2.47 -11.43
N THR A 151 -8.46 1.56 -12.33
CA THR A 151 -9.79 0.93 -12.30
C THR A 151 -10.03 0.17 -11.01
N VAL A 152 -9.08 -0.67 -10.59
CA VAL A 152 -9.22 -1.48 -9.36
C VAL A 152 -9.22 -0.61 -8.11
N THR A 153 -8.36 0.40 -8.08
CA THR A 153 -8.30 1.33 -6.93
C THR A 153 -9.57 2.16 -6.81
N ASN A 154 -10.10 2.70 -7.92
CA ASN A 154 -11.33 3.49 -7.90
C ASN A 154 -12.54 2.64 -7.53
N GLN A 155 -12.63 1.41 -8.03
CA GLN A 155 -13.68 0.49 -7.65
C GLN A 155 -13.64 0.18 -6.15
N TRP A 156 -12.47 -0.17 -5.64
CA TRP A 156 -12.28 -0.43 -4.21
C TRP A 156 -12.63 0.81 -3.38
N LYS A 157 -12.20 2.01 -3.79
CA LYS A 157 -12.51 3.25 -3.09
C LYS A 157 -14.01 3.52 -3.05
N SER A 158 -14.73 3.29 -4.15
CA SER A 158 -16.18 3.44 -4.19
C SER A 158 -16.88 2.48 -3.20
N GLU A 159 -16.46 1.21 -3.18
CA GLU A 159 -16.97 0.20 -2.22
C GLU A 159 -16.69 0.63 -0.76
N PHE A 160 -15.50 1.18 -0.51
CA PHE A 160 -15.08 1.65 0.80
C PHE A 160 -15.87 2.89 1.26
N ASP A 161 -16.02 3.87 0.39
CA ASP A 161 -16.78 5.11 0.67
C ASP A 161 -18.27 4.80 0.95
N GLU A 162 -18.87 3.87 0.19
CA GLU A 162 -20.23 3.39 0.43
C GLU A 162 -20.36 2.71 1.81
N MET A 163 -19.40 1.86 2.16
CA MET A 163 -19.35 1.21 3.48
C MET A 163 -19.27 2.26 4.60
N LEU A 164 -18.43 3.29 4.45
CA LEU A 164 -18.31 4.36 5.45
C LEU A 164 -19.57 5.21 5.55
N GLN A 165 -20.23 5.51 4.42
CA GLN A 165 -21.49 6.27 4.43
C GLN A 165 -22.60 5.53 5.13
N ASN A 166 -22.67 4.21 4.98
CA ASN A 166 -23.65 3.37 5.63
C ASN A 166 -23.39 3.18 7.13
N ASN A 167 -22.20 3.56 7.62
CA ASN A 167 -21.82 3.41 9.01
C ASN A 167 -21.15 4.68 9.57
N ILE A 168 -21.98 5.68 9.90
CA ILE A 168 -21.55 6.99 10.42
C ILE A 168 -20.69 6.85 11.69
N GLN A 169 -21.04 5.93 12.58
CA GLN A 169 -20.32 5.69 13.82
C GLN A 169 -18.90 5.14 13.55
N MET A 170 -18.75 4.28 12.56
CA MET A 170 -17.46 3.77 12.13
C MET A 170 -16.59 4.90 11.55
N ARG A 171 -17.17 5.79 10.76
CA ARG A 171 -16.48 6.96 10.21
C ARG A 171 -15.96 7.88 11.31
N GLN A 172 -16.79 8.23 12.28
CA GLN A 172 -16.40 9.07 13.41
C GLN A 172 -15.26 8.44 14.22
N SER A 173 -15.32 7.12 14.47
CA SER A 173 -14.25 6.39 15.17
C SER A 173 -12.94 6.38 14.40
N ARG A 174 -12.97 6.31 13.06
CA ARG A 174 -11.79 6.36 12.20
C ARG A 174 -11.17 7.74 12.15
N GLU A 175 -11.99 8.77 12.04
CA GLU A 175 -11.54 10.16 12.09
C GLU A 175 -10.82 10.44 13.44
N ALA A 176 -11.37 9.94 14.54
CA ALA A 176 -10.74 10.06 15.86
C ALA A 176 -9.42 9.25 15.95
N ALA A 177 -9.34 8.06 15.36
CA ALA A 177 -8.13 7.24 15.36
C ALA A 177 -7.00 7.82 14.51
N LEU A 178 -7.32 8.45 13.38
CA LEU A 178 -6.34 9.07 12.49
C LEU A 178 -5.79 10.38 13.01
N TYR A 179 -6.63 11.13 13.67
CA TYR A 179 -6.32 12.51 14.01
C TYR A 179 -6.29 12.75 15.52
N GLY A 180 -6.66 11.71 16.30
CA GLY A 180 -6.82 11.82 17.75
C GLY A 180 -7.93 12.80 18.16
N ASP A 181 -8.08 13.05 19.45
CA ASP A 181 -9.03 14.05 19.95
C ASP A 181 -8.75 15.47 19.44
N ASP A 182 -7.57 15.72 18.88
CA ASP A 182 -7.16 17.04 18.40
C ASP A 182 -7.92 17.52 17.17
N ILE A 183 -8.43 16.62 16.30
CA ILE A 183 -9.19 17.08 15.13
C ILE A 183 -10.65 17.36 15.42
N VAL A 184 -11.26 16.66 16.35
CA VAL A 184 -12.57 17.11 16.86
C VAL A 184 -12.41 18.52 17.43
N ARG A 185 -11.29 18.82 18.08
CA ARG A 185 -10.92 20.17 18.53
C ARG A 185 -10.53 21.08 17.36
N TYR A 186 -9.72 20.65 16.39
CA TYR A 186 -9.32 21.46 15.24
C TYR A 186 -10.48 21.73 14.28
N GLY A 187 -11.39 20.81 14.07
CA GLY A 187 -12.63 21.04 13.33
C GLY A 187 -13.49 22.14 13.98
N SER A 188 -13.64 22.10 15.29
CA SER A 188 -14.34 23.14 16.08
C SER A 188 -13.54 24.43 16.18
N ILE A 189 -12.22 24.37 16.33
CA ILE A 189 -11.34 25.56 16.40
C ILE A 189 -11.24 26.24 15.02
N SER A 190 -11.23 25.52 13.89
CA SER A 190 -11.21 26.14 12.57
C SER A 190 -12.53 26.88 12.25
N LEU A 191 -13.66 26.36 12.71
CA LEU A 191 -14.95 27.04 12.59
C LEU A 191 -15.03 28.29 13.50
N THR A 192 -14.51 28.21 14.74
CA THR A 192 -14.43 29.39 15.63
C THR A 192 -13.38 30.39 15.18
N ALA A 193 -12.23 29.97 14.68
CA ALA A 193 -11.20 30.86 14.15
C ALA A 193 -11.68 31.62 12.89
N LYS A 194 -12.43 30.95 12.01
CA LYS A 194 -13.08 31.64 10.86
C LYS A 194 -14.16 32.61 11.31
N GLY A 195 -14.93 32.30 12.34
CA GLY A 195 -15.91 33.17 12.96
C GLY A 195 -15.28 34.41 13.59
N GLN A 196 -14.20 34.25 14.35
CA GLN A 196 -13.46 35.34 14.98
C GLN A 196 -12.70 36.23 13.98
N MET A 197 -12.11 35.65 12.93
CA MET A 197 -11.51 36.43 11.85
C MET A 197 -12.52 37.33 11.11
N ASN A 198 -13.75 36.90 10.94
CA ASN A 198 -14.79 37.71 10.32
C ASN A 198 -15.34 38.80 11.26
N GLN A 199 -15.35 38.58 12.57
CA GLN A 199 -15.74 39.61 13.54
C GLN A 199 -14.66 40.70 13.68
N ASN A 200 -13.37 40.32 13.73
CA ASN A 200 -12.27 41.27 13.78
C ASN A 200 -12.11 42.12 12.49
N LYS A 201 -12.53 41.60 11.33
CA LYS A 201 -12.56 42.41 10.09
C LYS A 201 -13.69 43.43 10.07
N LYS A 202 -14.80 43.17 10.76
CA LYS A 202 -15.91 44.14 10.89
C LYS A 202 -15.62 45.26 11.91
N SER A 203 -14.83 44.98 12.96
CA SER A 203 -14.47 45.99 13.97
C SER A 203 -13.36 46.95 13.53
N LYS A 204 -12.59 46.63 12.49
CA LYS A 204 -11.56 47.50 11.90
C LYS A 204 -12.07 48.39 10.74
N ARG A 205 -13.35 48.36 10.42
CA ARG A 205 -13.98 49.18 9.37
C ARG A 205 -15.05 50.19 9.90
N LYS A 206 -14.94 50.53 11.21
CA LYS A 206 -15.71 51.66 11.76
C LYS A 206 -14.78 52.78 12.16
#